data_d287528c0f2a1e1b347ffbd259895c83
#
_entry.id   d287528c0f2a1e1b347ffbd259895c83
#
_cell.length_a   1.000
_cell.length_b   1.000
_cell.length_c   1.000
_cell.angle_alpha   90.00
_cell.angle_beta   90.00
_cell.angle_gamma   90.00
#
_symmetry.space_group_name_H-M   'P 1'
#
loop_
_entity.id
_entity.type
_entity.pdbx_description
1 polymer ?
#
loop_
_entity_poly.entity_id
_entity_poly.type
_entity_poly.pdbx_seq_one_letter_code
_entity_poly.pdbx_strand_id
1 'polypeptide(L)'
;MSGEIKLQNKILLRFSNGATRLFRNNVGMAWQGRMLKNNRGTVILENARPLHAGLMKGSADLIGWQSVEVTPEMVGKRIAIFTSVEVKGKGTRTTPEQLVWRQNVSDAGGNNVIARSLEDVEQMLLL
;
A
#
# COMPACT_ATOMS: atom_id res chain seq x y z
N MET A 1 -17.19 -18.20 -0.28
CA MET A 1 -15.81 -17.71 -0.41
C MET A 1 -15.04 -18.65 -1.32
N SER A 2 -14.37 -18.11 -2.33
CA SER A 2 -13.61 -18.91 -3.29
C SER A 2 -12.39 -19.56 -2.63
N GLY A 3 -11.85 -20.62 -3.24
CA GLY A 3 -10.63 -21.27 -2.79
C GLY A 3 -9.43 -20.32 -2.79
N GLU A 4 -9.38 -19.41 -3.76
CA GLU A 4 -8.32 -18.40 -3.85
C GLU A 4 -8.33 -17.43 -2.67
N ILE A 5 -9.51 -16.93 -2.28
CA ILE A 5 -9.63 -16.03 -1.13
C ILE A 5 -9.24 -16.74 0.16
N LYS A 6 -9.64 -17.99 0.32
CA LYS A 6 -9.24 -18.80 1.49
C LYS A 6 -7.72 -18.96 1.56
N LEU A 7 -7.09 -19.24 0.43
CA LEU A 7 -5.63 -19.35 0.34
C LEU A 7 -4.95 -18.03 0.65
N GLN A 8 -5.45 -16.91 0.10
CA GLN A 8 -4.93 -15.58 0.43
C GLN A 8 -4.97 -15.31 1.94
N ASN A 9 -6.08 -15.65 2.59
CA ASN A 9 -6.21 -15.49 4.05
C ASN A 9 -5.16 -16.30 4.80
N LYS A 10 -4.96 -17.55 4.39
CA LYS A 10 -3.95 -18.43 5.00
C LYS A 10 -2.54 -17.88 4.83
N ILE A 11 -2.22 -17.36 3.65
CA ILE A 11 -0.91 -16.74 3.36
C ILE A 11 -0.69 -15.53 4.25
N LEU A 12 -1.68 -14.64 4.34
CA LEU A 12 -1.58 -13.44 5.18
C LEU A 12 -1.36 -13.81 6.65
N LEU A 13 -2.12 -14.77 7.16
CA LEU A 13 -2.00 -15.20 8.56
C LEU A 13 -0.65 -15.84 8.85
N ARG A 14 -0.13 -16.65 7.93
CA ARG A 14 1.10 -17.39 8.15
C ARG A 14 2.35 -16.55 7.94
N PHE A 15 2.36 -15.72 6.90
CA PHE A 15 3.61 -15.07 6.43
C PHE A 15 3.67 -13.57 6.69
N SER A 16 2.54 -12.88 6.87
CA SER A 16 2.55 -11.44 7.11
C SER A 16 2.80 -11.12 8.58
N ASN A 17 4.01 -11.44 9.04
CA ASN A 17 4.44 -11.21 10.42
C ASN A 17 5.97 -11.05 10.46
N GLY A 18 6.48 -10.57 11.58
CA GLY A 18 7.92 -10.40 11.77
C GLY A 18 8.52 -9.49 10.70
N ALA A 19 9.49 -10.02 9.95
CA ALA A 19 10.21 -9.28 8.92
C ALA A 19 9.43 -9.13 7.61
N THR A 20 8.29 -9.80 7.48
CA THR A 20 7.49 -9.80 6.26
C THR A 20 6.14 -9.14 6.50
N ARG A 21 5.73 -8.25 5.61
CA ARG A 21 4.40 -7.65 5.60
C ARG A 21 3.79 -7.80 4.23
N LEU A 22 2.59 -8.38 4.19
CA LEU A 22 1.82 -8.55 2.97
C LEU A 22 0.48 -7.84 3.10
N PHE A 23 0.03 -7.26 2.01
CA PHE A 23 -1.22 -6.52 1.94
C PHE A 23 -2.02 -7.01 0.74
N ARG A 24 -3.35 -6.94 0.85
CA ARG A 24 -4.21 -7.22 -0.30
C ARG A 24 -4.06 -6.12 -1.33
N ASN A 25 -3.95 -6.54 -2.57
CA ASN A 25 -3.95 -5.65 -3.72
C ASN A 25 -5.20 -5.95 -4.54
N ASN A 26 -6.32 -5.39 -4.12
CA ASN A 26 -7.60 -5.58 -4.80
C ASN A 26 -7.65 -4.69 -6.03
N VAL A 27 -7.31 -5.28 -7.18
CA VAL A 27 -7.31 -4.57 -8.47
C VAL A 27 -8.70 -4.65 -9.09
N GLY A 28 -9.23 -3.53 -9.51
CA GLY A 28 -10.53 -3.50 -10.15
C GLY A 28 -11.14 -2.12 -10.16
N MET A 29 -12.35 -2.04 -10.70
CA MET A 29 -13.13 -0.83 -10.70
C MET A 29 -14.28 -0.94 -9.70
N ALA A 30 -14.48 0.10 -8.92
CA ALA A 30 -15.61 0.25 -8.03
C ALA A 30 -16.24 1.63 -8.30
N TRP A 31 -17.31 1.92 -7.60
CA TRP A 31 -17.96 3.23 -7.65
C TRP A 31 -17.94 3.85 -6.28
N GLN A 32 -17.65 5.14 -6.22
CA GLN A 32 -17.71 5.91 -4.98
C GLN A 32 -18.66 7.09 -5.14
N GLY A 33 -19.29 7.47 -4.04
CA GLY A 33 -20.25 8.56 -3.99
C GLY A 33 -20.93 8.58 -2.64
N ARG A 34 -21.90 9.47 -2.47
CA ARG A 34 -22.69 9.51 -1.26
C ARG A 34 -23.79 8.43 -1.33
N MET A 35 -23.77 7.50 -0.38
CA MET A 35 -24.74 6.40 -0.36
C MET A 35 -26.12 6.92 0.05
N LEU A 36 -27.10 6.77 -0.83
CA LEU A 36 -28.50 7.11 -0.57
C LEU A 36 -29.29 5.91 -0.05
N LYS A 37 -28.95 4.72 -0.53
CA LYS A 37 -29.68 3.50 -0.18
C LYS A 37 -28.77 2.29 -0.26
N ASN A 38 -28.90 1.41 0.73
CA ASN A 38 -28.24 0.11 0.73
C ASN A 38 -29.31 -0.93 1.08
N ASN A 39 -29.59 -1.82 0.14
CA ASN A 39 -30.61 -2.85 0.28
C ASN A 39 -30.09 -4.18 -0.26
N ARG A 40 -29.62 -5.05 0.64
CA ARG A 40 -29.22 -6.44 0.37
C ARG A 40 -28.38 -6.61 -0.89
N GLY A 41 -27.24 -5.94 -0.94
CA GLY A 41 -26.31 -6.06 -2.05
C GLY A 41 -26.56 -5.07 -3.20
N THR A 42 -27.62 -4.27 -3.12
CA THR A 42 -27.88 -3.19 -4.07
C THR A 42 -27.63 -1.85 -3.38
N VAL A 43 -26.81 -1.00 -4.01
CA VAL A 43 -26.46 0.32 -3.46
C VAL A 43 -26.78 1.39 -4.49
N ILE A 44 -27.39 2.49 -4.04
CA ILE A 44 -27.62 3.69 -4.85
C ILE A 44 -26.71 4.79 -4.33
N LEU A 45 -25.91 5.35 -5.22
CA LEU A 45 -24.97 6.43 -4.91
C LEU A 45 -25.38 7.72 -5.61
N GLU A 46 -25.30 8.83 -4.87
CA GLU A 46 -25.42 10.17 -5.42
C GLU A 46 -24.04 10.69 -5.80
N ASN A 47 -23.96 11.37 -6.95
CA ASN A 47 -22.69 11.87 -7.50
C ASN A 47 -21.65 10.75 -7.64
N ALA A 48 -22.11 9.62 -8.14
CA ALA A 48 -21.25 8.44 -8.33
C ALA A 48 -20.13 8.72 -9.34
N ARG A 49 -18.93 8.30 -9.01
CA ARG A 49 -17.77 8.37 -9.88
C ARG A 49 -16.98 7.07 -9.82
N PRO A 50 -16.34 6.68 -10.93
CA PRO A 50 -15.55 5.45 -10.94
C PRO A 50 -14.32 5.56 -10.03
N LEU A 51 -14.00 4.45 -9.37
CA LEU A 51 -12.81 4.30 -8.54
C LEU A 51 -12.02 3.11 -9.07
N HIS A 52 -10.79 3.35 -9.51
CA HIS A 52 -9.88 2.28 -9.86
C HIS A 52 -9.07 1.91 -8.63
N ALA A 53 -9.29 0.70 -8.11
CA ALA A 53 -8.66 0.20 -6.90
C ALA A 53 -7.44 -0.65 -7.23
N GLY A 54 -6.49 -0.66 -6.30
CA GLY A 54 -5.28 -1.47 -6.41
C GLY A 54 -4.25 -0.90 -7.38
N LEU A 55 -3.26 -1.73 -7.69
CA LEU A 55 -2.26 -1.40 -8.67
C LEU A 55 -2.80 -1.64 -10.09
N MET A 56 -1.93 -1.71 -11.07
CA MET A 56 -2.35 -1.95 -12.46
C MET A 56 -2.88 -3.36 -12.67
N LYS A 57 -3.67 -3.53 -13.73
CA LYS A 57 -4.14 -4.85 -14.17
C LYS A 57 -2.95 -5.79 -14.40
N GLY A 58 -3.05 -6.99 -13.89
CA GLY A 58 -1.98 -7.99 -13.96
C GLY A 58 -1.04 -7.97 -12.76
N SER A 59 -1.16 -7.00 -11.85
CA SER A 59 -0.40 -7.02 -10.61
C SER A 59 -0.89 -8.13 -9.67
N ALA A 60 -0.03 -8.53 -8.74
CA ALA A 60 -0.28 -9.67 -7.86
C ALA A 60 -1.41 -9.39 -6.85
N ASP A 61 -2.07 -10.45 -6.38
CA ASP A 61 -3.13 -10.35 -5.37
C ASP A 61 -2.65 -9.88 -4.01
N LEU A 62 -1.42 -10.22 -3.67
CA LEU A 62 -0.78 -9.83 -2.41
C LEU A 62 0.55 -9.16 -2.73
N ILE A 63 0.81 -8.04 -2.10
CA ILE A 63 2.04 -7.27 -2.26
C ILE A 63 2.55 -6.83 -0.89
N GLY A 64 3.81 -6.51 -0.80
CA GLY A 64 4.37 -6.04 0.46
C GLY A 64 5.88 -6.02 0.44
N TRP A 65 6.48 -6.28 1.62
CA TRP A 65 7.93 -6.29 1.75
C TRP A 65 8.40 -7.43 2.62
N GLN A 66 9.66 -7.76 2.45
CA GLN A 66 10.40 -8.60 3.36
C GLN A 66 11.67 -7.86 3.76
N SER A 67 11.83 -7.63 5.06
CA SER A 67 13.06 -7.02 5.57
C SER A 67 14.17 -8.07 5.62
N VAL A 68 15.30 -7.74 5.06
CA VAL A 68 16.47 -8.62 5.08
C VAL A 68 17.69 -7.82 5.51
N GLU A 69 18.61 -8.47 6.20
CA GLU A 69 19.91 -7.89 6.49
C GLU A 69 20.78 -7.97 5.24
N VAL A 70 21.40 -6.83 4.88
CA VAL A 70 22.27 -6.77 3.71
C VAL A 70 23.57 -7.51 4.04
N THR A 71 23.92 -8.46 3.19
CA THR A 71 25.12 -9.27 3.35
C THR A 71 26.14 -9.00 2.24
N PRO A 72 27.44 -9.38 2.43
CA PRO A 72 28.43 -9.19 1.38
C PRO A 72 28.08 -9.85 0.04
N GLU A 73 27.34 -10.96 0.07
CA GLU A 73 26.88 -11.67 -1.14
C GLU A 73 25.90 -10.85 -1.99
N MET A 74 25.32 -9.83 -1.40
CA MET A 74 24.37 -8.94 -2.10
C MET A 74 25.06 -7.82 -2.86
N VAL A 75 26.36 -7.63 -2.67
CA VAL A 75 27.09 -6.57 -3.36
C VAL A 75 27.01 -6.78 -4.87
N GLY A 76 26.62 -5.73 -5.58
CA GLY A 76 26.43 -5.77 -7.03
C GLY A 76 25.08 -6.30 -7.49
N LYS A 77 24.25 -6.83 -6.60
CA LYS A 77 22.88 -7.25 -6.92
C LYS A 77 21.92 -6.06 -6.83
N ARG A 78 20.84 -6.14 -7.58
CA ARG A 78 19.75 -5.17 -7.47
C ARG A 78 18.72 -5.68 -6.48
N ILE A 79 18.26 -4.80 -5.60
CA ILE A 79 17.16 -5.06 -4.69
C ILE A 79 16.11 -3.96 -4.87
N ALA A 80 14.84 -4.34 -4.79
CA ALA A 80 13.77 -3.35 -4.78
C ALA A 80 13.54 -2.91 -3.34
N ILE A 81 13.59 -1.60 -3.11
CA ILE A 81 13.31 -1.04 -1.78
C ILE A 81 11.87 -0.54 -1.78
N PHE A 82 11.07 -1.06 -0.85
CA PHE A 82 9.69 -0.59 -0.70
C PHE A 82 9.68 0.92 -0.44
N THR A 83 8.89 1.62 -1.22
CA THR A 83 8.86 3.10 -1.22
C THR A 83 7.43 3.58 -1.14
N SER A 84 7.15 4.46 -0.19
CA SER A 84 5.83 5.08 -0.05
C SER A 84 5.94 6.60 0.00
N VAL A 85 5.01 7.25 -0.68
CA VAL A 85 4.93 8.73 -0.74
C VAL A 85 3.53 9.12 -0.31
N GLU A 86 3.44 9.82 0.81
CA GLU A 86 2.20 10.45 1.26
C GLU A 86 2.19 11.89 0.78
N VAL A 87 1.24 12.22 -0.08
CA VAL A 87 1.14 13.56 -0.65
C VAL A 87 0.25 14.42 0.22
N LYS A 88 0.74 15.58 0.62
CA LYS A 88 0.01 16.56 1.43
C LYS A 88 -0.03 17.91 0.75
N GLY A 89 -1.20 18.52 0.74
CA GLY A 89 -1.36 19.90 0.36
C GLY A 89 -0.86 20.85 1.45
N LYS A 90 -0.73 22.12 1.10
CA LYS A 90 -0.31 23.16 2.04
C LYS A 90 -1.28 23.22 3.23
N GLY A 91 -0.73 23.17 4.45
CA GLY A 91 -1.51 23.26 5.68
C GLY A 91 -2.20 21.97 6.11
N THR A 92 -2.13 20.91 5.32
CA THR A 92 -2.70 19.61 5.69
C THR A 92 -1.78 18.89 6.66
N ARG A 93 -2.36 18.39 7.76
CA ARG A 93 -1.62 17.69 8.80
C ARG A 93 -1.57 16.19 8.54
N THR A 94 -0.50 15.56 9.02
CA THR A 94 -0.36 14.11 9.01
C THR A 94 -1.23 13.50 10.11
N THR A 95 -1.94 12.42 9.77
CA THR A 95 -2.75 11.68 10.75
C THR A 95 -1.87 10.75 11.60
N PRO A 96 -2.34 10.34 12.80
CA PRO A 96 -1.63 9.35 13.62
C PRO A 96 -1.38 8.04 12.86
N GLU A 97 -2.35 7.57 12.08
CA GLU A 97 -2.23 6.34 11.30
C GLU A 97 -1.13 6.46 10.23
N GLN A 98 -1.01 7.62 9.60
CA GLN A 98 0.04 7.88 8.62
C GLN A 98 1.43 7.90 9.29
N LEU A 99 1.53 8.42 10.50
CA LEU A 99 2.79 8.39 11.25
C LEU A 99 3.19 6.96 11.62
N VAL A 100 2.25 6.13 12.03
CA VAL A 100 2.50 4.71 12.31
C VAL A 100 2.96 3.98 11.06
N TRP A 101 2.30 4.23 9.92
CA TRP A 101 2.71 3.67 8.63
C TRP A 101 4.16 4.02 8.30
N ARG A 102 4.51 5.30 8.42
CA ARG A 102 5.87 5.77 8.15
C ARG A 102 6.89 5.09 9.05
N GLN A 103 6.59 4.98 10.33
CA GLN A 103 7.48 4.32 11.28
C GLN A 103 7.70 2.86 10.91
N ASN A 104 6.64 2.15 10.57
CA ASN A 104 6.73 0.75 10.15
C ASN A 104 7.56 0.58 8.88
N VAL A 105 7.38 1.45 7.89
CA VAL A 105 8.16 1.41 6.65
C VAL A 105 9.65 1.68 6.94
N SER A 106 9.95 2.70 7.74
CA SER A 106 11.33 3.03 8.11
C SER A 106 12.00 1.91 8.88
N ASP A 107 11.31 1.34 9.87
CA ASP A 107 11.85 0.25 10.69
C ASP A 107 12.13 -1.00 9.86
N ALA A 108 11.34 -1.22 8.82
CA ALA A 108 11.54 -2.33 7.90
C ALA A 108 12.69 -2.11 6.89
N GLY A 109 13.23 -0.90 6.81
CA GLY A 109 14.30 -0.55 5.87
C GLY A 109 13.78 0.07 4.57
N GLY A 110 12.51 0.42 4.49
CA GLY A 110 11.93 1.05 3.30
C GLY A 110 12.11 2.56 3.27
N ASN A 111 11.82 3.14 2.13
CA ASN A 111 11.79 4.58 1.92
C ASN A 111 10.39 5.12 2.18
N ASN A 112 10.29 6.26 2.84
CA ASN A 112 9.03 6.96 2.96
C ASN A 112 9.24 8.46 3.05
N VAL A 113 8.23 9.22 2.60
CA VAL A 113 8.25 10.66 2.70
C VAL A 113 6.82 11.20 2.79
N ILE A 114 6.67 12.30 3.51
CA ILE A 114 5.51 13.17 3.38
C ILE A 114 5.91 14.26 2.42
N ALA A 115 5.36 14.24 1.22
CA ALA A 115 5.75 15.14 0.14
C ALA A 115 4.79 16.30 0.03
N ARG A 116 5.33 17.50 0.11
CA ARG A 116 4.64 18.76 -0.17
C ARG A 116 5.17 19.42 -1.43
N SER A 117 6.23 18.84 -2.01
CA SER A 117 6.90 19.32 -3.21
C SER A 117 7.58 18.16 -3.92
N LEU A 118 7.98 18.37 -5.17
CA LEU A 118 8.79 17.41 -5.92
C LEU A 118 10.16 17.20 -5.27
N GLU A 119 10.71 18.26 -4.70
CA GLU A 119 12.01 18.21 -4.03
C GLU A 119 12.02 17.27 -2.83
N ASP A 120 10.91 17.19 -2.09
CA ASP A 120 10.79 16.26 -0.96
C ASP A 120 10.98 14.81 -1.41
N VAL A 121 10.39 14.44 -2.54
CA VAL A 121 10.52 13.09 -3.11
C VAL A 121 11.94 12.88 -3.63
N GLU A 122 12.47 13.85 -4.34
CA GLU A 122 13.82 13.79 -4.91
C GLU A 122 14.86 13.54 -3.83
N GLN A 123 14.79 14.25 -2.70
CA GLN A 123 15.70 14.09 -1.57
C GLN A 123 15.60 12.69 -0.95
N MET A 124 14.39 12.14 -0.84
CA MET A 124 14.19 10.80 -0.30
C MET A 124 14.80 9.72 -1.20
N LEU A 125 14.73 9.90 -2.53
CA LEU A 125 15.24 8.96 -3.52
C LEU A 125 16.74 9.07 -3.79
N LEU A 126 17.43 10.01 -3.18
CA LEU A 126 18.88 10.16 -3.34
C LEU A 126 19.61 8.97 -2.73
N LEU A 127 20.19 8.20 -3.59
CA LEU A 127 21.02 7.06 -3.24
C LEU A 127 22.44 7.25 -3.75
#